data_b82c32235d4a9ef4597829ce5d23c3bc
#
_entry.id   b82c32235d4a9ef4597829ce5d23c3bc
#
_cell.length_a   1.000
_cell.length_b   1.000
_cell.length_c   1.000
_cell.angle_alpha   90.00
_cell.angle_beta   90.00
_cell.angle_gamma   90.00
#
_symmetry.space_group_name_H-M   'P 1'
#
loop_
_entity.id
_entity.type
_entity.pdbx_description
1 polymer ?
#
loop_
_entity_poly.entity_id
_entity_poly.type
_entity_poly.pdbx_seq_one_letter_code
_entity_poly.pdbx_strand_id
1 'polypeptide(L)'
;MKKNKLRKKLMLVGMCLSMFAFSACKQKTDGADGTIVEISLSDAQIDVDGKEVGSNTSDAVYVANDIIYYEAGKDFSYGEGTEDDAHETEEALNHTVVHITQPGTYRVTGKLSKGQIAVDLGENAKDDPEAVVTLILNGADVTCQVAPAVIFYSVYECGSGDVDNASNDIDTQTAGANIIIADDTV
;
A
#
# COMPACT_ATOMS: atom_id res chain seq x y z
N MET A 1 63.75 35.62 -52.24
CA MET A 1 63.24 35.46 -50.86
C MET A 1 61.75 35.40 -50.89
N LYS A 2 61.11 34.31 -50.89
CA LYS A 2 59.67 34.15 -50.70
C LYS A 2 59.42 32.85 -49.89
N LYS A 3 58.96 33.04 -48.63
CA LYS A 3 58.64 31.95 -47.73
C LYS A 3 57.26 31.42 -48.04
N ASN A 4 57.10 30.17 -48.44
CA ASN A 4 55.83 29.47 -48.60
C ASN A 4 55.38 28.93 -47.26
N LYS A 5 54.25 29.43 -46.76
CA LYS A 5 53.56 28.87 -45.61
C LYS A 5 52.70 27.69 -46.02
N LEU A 6 53.08 26.52 -45.61
CA LEU A 6 52.31 25.30 -45.75
C LEU A 6 51.21 25.28 -44.68
N ARG A 7 49.96 25.40 -45.10
CA ARG A 7 48.79 25.27 -44.20
C ARG A 7 48.46 23.80 -43.98
N LYS A 8 48.81 23.26 -42.85
CA LYS A 8 48.32 21.98 -42.40
C LYS A 8 46.86 22.14 -41.97
N LYS A 9 45.90 21.52 -42.68
CA LYS A 9 44.52 21.34 -42.27
C LYS A 9 44.50 20.28 -41.17
N LEU A 10 44.25 20.65 -39.93
CA LEU A 10 43.97 19.74 -38.84
C LEU A 10 42.50 19.41 -38.87
N MET A 11 42.20 18.18 -39.22
CA MET A 11 40.81 17.65 -39.23
C MET A 11 40.48 17.22 -37.80
N LEU A 12 39.69 18.03 -37.09
CA LEU A 12 39.22 17.73 -35.75
C LEU A 12 38.00 16.81 -35.87
N VAL A 13 38.20 15.53 -35.66
CA VAL A 13 37.08 14.56 -35.50
C VAL A 13 36.50 14.78 -34.12
N GLY A 14 35.37 15.45 -34.10
CA GLY A 14 34.56 15.61 -32.88
C GLY A 14 33.84 14.31 -32.53
N MET A 15 34.38 13.60 -31.57
CA MET A 15 33.73 12.44 -30.94
C MET A 15 32.71 12.96 -29.95
N CYS A 16 31.43 13.07 -30.37
CA CYS A 16 30.30 13.33 -29.46
C CYS A 16 30.10 12.13 -28.55
N LEU A 17 30.68 12.22 -27.35
CA LEU A 17 30.37 11.32 -26.25
C LEU A 17 29.03 11.76 -25.66
N SER A 18 27.92 11.17 -26.13
CA SER A 18 26.62 11.34 -25.54
C SER A 18 26.60 10.64 -24.17
N MET A 19 26.83 11.40 -23.11
CA MET A 19 26.54 10.97 -21.76
C MET A 19 25.02 10.85 -21.61
N PHE A 20 24.51 9.64 -21.68
CA PHE A 20 23.19 9.33 -21.15
C PHE A 20 23.27 9.48 -19.62
N ALA A 21 22.91 10.65 -19.13
CA ALA A 21 22.56 10.82 -17.73
C ALA A 21 21.27 10.00 -17.49
N PHE A 22 21.42 8.79 -16.96
CA PHE A 22 20.31 8.13 -16.28
C PHE A 22 19.96 8.96 -15.06
N SER A 23 19.02 9.89 -15.26
CA SER A 23 18.30 10.49 -14.16
C SER A 23 17.47 9.37 -13.57
N ALA A 24 17.94 8.75 -12.50
CA ALA A 24 17.12 7.93 -11.64
C ALA A 24 16.11 8.89 -10.99
N CYS A 25 15.00 9.14 -11.71
CA CYS A 25 13.79 9.61 -11.06
C CYS A 25 13.45 8.57 -10.00
N LYS A 26 13.61 8.92 -8.73
CA LYS A 26 12.87 8.28 -7.66
C LYS A 26 11.40 8.49 -8.02
N GLN A 27 10.79 7.47 -8.59
CA GLN A 27 9.38 7.44 -8.85
C GLN A 27 8.73 7.34 -7.46
N LYS A 28 8.19 8.47 -6.99
CA LYS A 28 7.23 8.48 -5.92
C LYS A 28 6.06 7.68 -6.48
N THR A 29 5.79 6.52 -5.94
CA THR A 29 4.62 5.70 -6.28
C THR A 29 3.41 6.39 -5.68
N ASP A 30 2.99 7.49 -6.31
CA ASP A 30 1.70 8.10 -6.02
C ASP A 30 0.65 7.21 -6.69
N GLY A 31 -0.18 6.51 -5.90
CA GLY A 31 -1.22 5.59 -6.38
C GLY A 31 -2.34 6.23 -7.23
N ALA A 32 -2.17 7.49 -7.64
CA ALA A 32 -3.10 8.25 -8.45
C ALA A 32 -2.91 8.09 -9.98
N ASP A 33 -1.91 7.30 -10.41
CA ASP A 33 -1.56 7.19 -11.85
C ASP A 33 -2.01 5.87 -12.51
N GLY A 34 -2.81 5.03 -11.82
CA GLY A 34 -3.27 3.74 -12.37
C GLY A 34 -2.23 2.61 -12.27
N THR A 35 -1.09 2.84 -11.63
CA THR A 35 -0.09 1.80 -11.36
C THR A 35 -0.58 0.89 -10.24
N ILE A 36 -0.57 -0.42 -10.50
CA ILE A 36 -0.91 -1.42 -9.48
C ILE A 36 0.36 -1.72 -8.68
N VAL A 37 0.27 -1.62 -7.35
CA VAL A 37 1.32 -2.04 -6.42
C VAL A 37 1.14 -3.54 -6.12
N GLU A 38 2.17 -4.33 -6.35
CA GLU A 38 2.13 -5.78 -6.13
C GLU A 38 2.58 -6.11 -4.71
N ILE A 39 1.71 -6.76 -3.92
CA ILE A 39 2.02 -7.25 -2.58
C ILE A 39 2.06 -8.77 -2.60
N SER A 40 3.20 -9.36 -2.25
CA SER A 40 3.38 -10.80 -2.11
C SER A 40 3.51 -11.17 -0.64
N LEU A 41 2.56 -11.97 -0.16
CA LEU A 41 2.49 -12.42 1.23
C LEU A 41 3.21 -13.75 1.43
N SER A 42 4.00 -13.85 2.50
CA SER A 42 4.44 -15.12 3.06
C SER A 42 4.65 -14.99 4.57
N ASP A 43 4.65 -16.09 5.29
CA ASP A 43 4.94 -16.10 6.73
C ASP A 43 6.41 -15.75 7.05
N ALA A 44 7.30 -15.76 6.05
CA ALA A 44 8.70 -15.44 6.22
C ALA A 44 9.00 -13.96 5.96
N GLN A 45 8.33 -13.36 4.99
CA GLN A 45 8.53 -11.96 4.59
C GLN A 45 7.36 -11.46 3.75
N ILE A 46 7.20 -10.16 3.70
CA ILE A 46 6.26 -9.47 2.80
C ILE A 46 7.08 -8.70 1.78
N ASP A 47 6.75 -8.86 0.50
CA ASP A 47 7.38 -8.12 -0.59
C ASP A 47 6.40 -7.13 -1.24
N VAL A 48 6.88 -5.95 -1.56
CA VAL A 48 6.17 -4.95 -2.37
C VAL A 48 6.99 -4.67 -3.62
N ASP A 49 6.39 -4.88 -4.80
CA ASP A 49 7.07 -4.76 -6.10
C ASP A 49 8.38 -5.57 -6.16
N GLY A 50 8.36 -6.76 -5.54
CA GLY A 50 9.49 -7.69 -5.49
C GLY A 50 10.62 -7.27 -4.56
N LYS A 51 10.36 -6.38 -3.60
CA LYS A 51 11.31 -5.97 -2.57
C LYS A 51 10.73 -6.20 -1.19
N GLU A 52 11.52 -6.78 -0.30
CA GLU A 52 11.14 -6.96 1.09
C GLU A 52 10.78 -5.63 1.76
N VAL A 53 9.66 -5.66 2.48
CA VAL A 53 9.12 -4.51 3.21
C VAL A 53 9.54 -4.59 4.67
N GLY A 54 10.01 -3.47 5.21
CA GLY A 54 10.36 -3.31 6.61
C GLY A 54 9.27 -2.61 7.42
N SER A 55 9.64 -2.21 8.63
CA SER A 55 8.76 -1.54 9.61
C SER A 55 8.84 -0.01 9.55
N ASN A 56 9.26 0.57 8.44
CA ASN A 56 9.31 2.02 8.30
C ASN A 56 7.91 2.59 8.03
N THR A 57 7.31 3.19 9.02
CA THR A 57 5.95 3.76 8.98
C THR A 57 5.77 4.94 8.01
N SER A 58 6.85 5.41 7.39
CA SER A 58 6.78 6.46 6.35
C SER A 58 6.60 5.89 4.95
N ASP A 59 6.69 4.56 4.79
CA ASP A 59 6.47 3.89 3.51
C ASP A 59 4.96 3.71 3.26
N ALA A 60 4.55 3.69 2.00
CA ALA A 60 3.15 3.48 1.62
C ALA A 60 2.60 2.13 2.08
N VAL A 61 3.50 1.13 2.16
CA VAL A 61 3.23 -0.18 2.74
C VAL A 61 4.37 -0.50 3.71
N TYR A 62 4.04 -0.88 4.93
CA TYR A 62 5.01 -1.34 5.92
C TYR A 62 4.43 -2.52 6.73
N VAL A 63 5.26 -3.20 7.51
CA VAL A 63 4.85 -4.32 8.37
C VAL A 63 5.14 -4.02 9.83
N ALA A 64 4.23 -4.44 10.72
CA ALA A 64 4.38 -4.35 12.16
C ALA A 64 3.64 -5.52 12.84
N ASN A 65 3.61 -5.53 14.19
CA ASN A 65 2.88 -6.53 14.98
C ASN A 65 1.79 -5.85 15.84
N ASP A 66 1.24 -4.77 15.32
CA ASP A 66 0.26 -3.90 15.98
C ASP A 66 -1.12 -4.09 15.34
N ILE A 67 -1.78 -5.18 15.67
CA ILE A 67 -3.13 -5.49 15.21
C ILE A 67 -4.06 -4.28 15.36
N ILE A 68 -4.80 -3.97 14.30
CA ILE A 68 -5.89 -2.99 14.33
C ILE A 68 -7.20 -3.72 14.61
N TYR A 69 -7.84 -3.35 15.72
CA TYR A 69 -9.12 -3.90 16.14
C TYR A 69 -10.28 -3.12 15.55
N TYR A 70 -11.43 -3.76 15.47
CA TYR A 70 -12.63 -3.18 14.89
C TYR A 70 -13.06 -1.86 15.53
N GLU A 71 -12.94 -1.75 16.86
CA GLU A 71 -13.33 -0.54 17.59
C GLU A 71 -12.09 0.32 17.89
N ALA A 72 -12.16 1.59 17.53
CA ALA A 72 -11.08 2.55 17.75
C ALA A 72 -10.63 2.63 19.21
N GLY A 73 -9.31 2.58 19.44
CA GLY A 73 -8.72 2.67 20.77
C GLY A 73 -8.81 1.39 21.60
N LYS A 74 -9.28 0.29 21.01
CA LYS A 74 -9.25 -1.04 21.63
C LYS A 74 -7.96 -1.77 21.27
N ASP A 75 -7.65 -2.80 22.06
CA ASP A 75 -6.49 -3.66 21.90
C ASP A 75 -6.87 -5.12 22.16
N PHE A 76 -5.87 -5.98 22.29
CA PHE A 76 -6.07 -7.42 22.50
C PHE A 76 -6.90 -7.74 23.77
N SER A 77 -6.98 -6.86 24.75
CA SER A 77 -7.77 -7.07 25.98
C SER A 77 -9.28 -6.90 25.76
N TYR A 78 -9.67 -6.33 24.63
CA TYR A 78 -11.07 -6.18 24.22
C TYR A 78 -11.46 -7.16 23.11
N GLY A 79 -10.48 -7.65 22.37
CA GLY A 79 -10.69 -8.51 21.21
C GLY A 79 -11.50 -7.83 20.11
N GLU A 80 -12.41 -8.56 19.51
CA GLU A 80 -13.20 -8.06 18.39
C GLU A 80 -14.56 -7.49 18.78
N GLY A 81 -14.93 -7.44 20.01
CA GLY A 81 -16.24 -6.95 20.38
C GLY A 81 -16.47 -6.71 21.85
N THR A 82 -15.99 -7.59 22.71
CA THR A 82 -16.19 -7.50 24.16
C THR A 82 -14.95 -7.99 24.91
N GLU A 83 -14.87 -7.68 26.20
CA GLU A 83 -13.81 -8.23 27.07
C GLU A 83 -13.81 -9.78 27.15
N ASP A 84 -14.95 -10.40 26.81
CA ASP A 84 -15.03 -11.86 26.74
C ASP A 84 -14.31 -12.44 25.51
N ASP A 85 -14.04 -11.61 24.51
CA ASP A 85 -13.29 -11.95 23.30
C ASP A 85 -11.79 -11.62 23.42
N ALA A 86 -11.32 -11.28 24.62
CA ALA A 86 -9.94 -10.88 24.85
C ALA A 86 -8.94 -11.97 24.47
N HIS A 87 -7.81 -11.55 23.91
CA HIS A 87 -6.68 -12.40 23.54
C HIS A 87 -5.49 -12.16 24.46
N GLU A 88 -4.58 -13.13 24.49
CA GLU A 88 -3.30 -12.94 25.16
C GLU A 88 -2.37 -12.03 24.36
N THR A 89 -1.58 -11.20 25.04
CA THR A 89 -0.61 -10.29 24.39
C THR A 89 0.31 -11.03 23.43
N GLU A 90 0.80 -12.21 23.81
CA GLU A 90 1.68 -13.01 22.97
C GLU A 90 0.96 -13.49 21.71
N GLU A 91 -0.30 -13.85 21.81
CA GLU A 91 -1.11 -14.26 20.66
C GLU A 91 -1.26 -13.11 19.67
N ALA A 92 -1.61 -11.91 20.15
CA ALA A 92 -1.74 -10.73 19.32
C ALA A 92 -0.42 -10.34 18.62
N LEU A 93 0.70 -10.30 19.38
CA LEU A 93 2.01 -9.93 18.86
C LEU A 93 2.63 -10.97 17.89
N ASN A 94 2.10 -12.19 17.84
CA ASN A 94 2.53 -13.21 16.88
C ASN A 94 1.93 -13.02 15.48
N HIS A 95 1.13 -12.00 15.26
CA HIS A 95 0.56 -11.67 13.97
C HIS A 95 1.38 -10.61 13.25
N THR A 96 1.49 -10.73 11.93
CA THR A 96 2.08 -9.71 11.06
C THR A 96 0.98 -8.86 10.46
N VAL A 97 1.04 -7.55 10.65
CA VAL A 97 0.12 -6.60 10.04
C VAL A 97 0.79 -5.94 8.85
N VAL A 98 0.15 -6.04 7.70
CA VAL A 98 0.54 -5.32 6.48
C VAL A 98 -0.27 -4.04 6.43
N HIS A 99 0.37 -2.93 6.75
CA HIS A 99 -0.25 -1.61 6.72
C HIS A 99 -0.20 -1.01 5.33
N ILE A 100 -1.31 -0.48 4.86
CA ILE A 100 -1.43 0.32 3.64
C ILE A 100 -1.86 1.72 4.06
N THR A 101 -1.01 2.72 3.82
CA THR A 101 -1.17 4.08 4.34
C THR A 101 -1.34 5.14 3.26
N GLN A 102 -1.42 4.74 1.99
CA GLN A 102 -1.63 5.67 0.88
C GLN A 102 -2.73 5.17 -0.05
N PRO A 103 -3.50 6.09 -0.67
CA PRO A 103 -4.47 5.75 -1.70
C PRO A 103 -3.82 4.99 -2.86
N GLY A 104 -4.59 4.09 -3.49
CA GLY A 104 -4.07 3.35 -4.65
C GLY A 104 -4.73 2.02 -4.89
N THR A 105 -4.20 1.30 -5.88
CA THR A 105 -4.61 -0.05 -6.22
C THR A 105 -3.50 -1.04 -5.85
N TYR A 106 -3.81 -2.01 -5.03
CA TYR A 106 -2.88 -3.00 -4.51
C TYR A 106 -3.35 -4.40 -4.91
N ARG A 107 -2.49 -5.16 -5.59
CA ARG A 107 -2.75 -6.57 -5.87
C ARG A 107 -2.05 -7.43 -4.84
N VAL A 108 -2.84 -8.24 -4.15
CA VAL A 108 -2.36 -9.09 -3.07
C VAL A 108 -2.37 -10.55 -3.50
N THR A 109 -1.24 -11.22 -3.32
CA THR A 109 -1.03 -12.64 -3.63
C THR A 109 -0.39 -13.36 -2.45
N GLY A 110 -0.47 -14.69 -2.43
CA GLY A 110 0.27 -15.50 -1.47
C GLY A 110 -0.46 -15.75 -0.16
N LYS A 111 0.28 -16.22 0.85
CA LYS A 111 -0.31 -16.71 2.11
C LYS A 111 0.33 -16.05 3.33
N LEU A 112 -0.52 -15.63 4.25
CA LEU A 112 -0.15 -15.12 5.57
C LEU A 112 -0.98 -15.85 6.62
N SER A 113 -0.38 -16.84 7.28
CA SER A 113 -1.08 -17.77 8.18
C SER A 113 -1.46 -17.15 9.52
N LYS A 114 -0.79 -16.06 9.91
CA LYS A 114 -1.08 -15.25 11.09
C LYS A 114 -0.85 -13.79 10.74
N GLY A 115 -1.88 -13.10 10.30
CA GLY A 115 -1.71 -11.71 9.94
C GLY A 115 -2.98 -11.00 9.52
N GLN A 116 -2.82 -9.71 9.30
CA GLN A 116 -3.88 -8.78 8.93
C GLN A 116 -3.40 -7.89 7.80
N ILE A 117 -4.29 -7.52 6.90
CA ILE A 117 -4.11 -6.39 5.98
C ILE A 117 -4.93 -5.24 6.55
N ALA A 118 -4.27 -4.15 6.93
CA ALA A 118 -4.88 -2.98 7.51
C ALA A 118 -4.70 -1.77 6.59
N VAL A 119 -5.81 -1.19 6.15
CA VAL A 119 -5.83 0.05 5.37
C VAL A 119 -6.18 1.19 6.31
N ASP A 120 -5.24 2.12 6.49
CA ASP A 120 -5.42 3.31 7.33
C ASP A 120 -4.77 4.51 6.64
N LEU A 121 -5.58 5.35 6.02
CA LEU A 121 -5.14 6.55 5.31
C LEU A 121 -5.10 7.79 6.20
N GLY A 122 -5.31 7.62 7.51
CA GLY A 122 -5.22 8.66 8.50
C GLY A 122 -6.54 9.36 8.83
N GLU A 123 -6.50 10.17 9.88
CA GLU A 123 -7.70 10.77 10.54
C GLU A 123 -8.62 11.57 9.60
N ASN A 124 -8.06 12.18 8.55
CA ASN A 124 -8.84 13.02 7.62
C ASN A 124 -9.39 12.23 6.42
N ALA A 125 -9.08 10.96 6.30
CA ALA A 125 -9.42 10.16 5.13
C ALA A 125 -10.93 10.05 4.89
N LYS A 126 -11.73 10.02 5.95
CA LYS A 126 -13.19 9.90 5.86
C LYS A 126 -13.86 11.02 5.06
N ASP A 127 -13.28 12.22 5.09
CA ASP A 127 -13.80 13.42 4.41
C ASP A 127 -13.05 13.73 3.09
N ASP A 128 -12.03 12.93 2.73
CA ASP A 128 -11.21 13.12 1.53
C ASP A 128 -11.62 12.15 0.42
N PRO A 129 -12.28 12.62 -0.66
CA PRO A 129 -12.69 11.75 -1.75
C PRO A 129 -11.53 11.09 -2.53
N GLU A 130 -10.29 11.55 -2.32
CA GLU A 130 -9.10 10.90 -2.91
C GLU A 130 -8.56 9.77 -2.01
N ALA A 131 -9.04 9.62 -0.78
CA ALA A 131 -8.64 8.57 0.14
C ALA A 131 -9.30 7.22 -0.20
N VAL A 132 -8.95 6.69 -1.37
CA VAL A 132 -9.52 5.47 -1.95
C VAL A 132 -8.47 4.39 -2.10
N VAL A 133 -8.75 3.20 -1.58
CA VAL A 133 -7.92 2.00 -1.79
C VAL A 133 -8.74 0.91 -2.46
N THR A 134 -8.16 0.31 -3.48
CA THR A 134 -8.67 -0.91 -4.12
C THR A 134 -7.73 -2.07 -3.84
N LEU A 135 -8.22 -3.09 -3.15
CA LEU A 135 -7.51 -4.36 -2.97
C LEU A 135 -7.96 -5.36 -4.04
N ILE A 136 -7.03 -5.83 -4.86
CA ILE A 136 -7.26 -6.93 -5.80
C ILE A 136 -6.72 -8.20 -5.14
N LEU A 137 -7.61 -9.06 -4.63
CA LEU A 137 -7.23 -10.33 -4.04
C LEU A 137 -7.02 -11.37 -5.15
N ASN A 138 -5.77 -11.71 -5.42
CA ASN A 138 -5.36 -12.62 -6.49
C ASN A 138 -4.68 -13.87 -5.90
N GLY A 139 -5.45 -14.78 -5.35
CA GLY A 139 -4.94 -15.94 -4.62
C GLY A 139 -4.33 -15.59 -3.27
N ALA A 140 -4.84 -14.55 -2.62
CA ALA A 140 -4.46 -14.19 -1.26
C ALA A 140 -5.16 -15.10 -0.25
N ASP A 141 -4.39 -15.72 0.65
CA ASP A 141 -4.85 -16.53 1.78
C ASP A 141 -4.35 -15.87 3.07
N VAL A 142 -5.20 -15.09 3.72
CA VAL A 142 -4.88 -14.36 4.95
C VAL A 142 -5.72 -14.88 6.09
N THR A 143 -5.06 -15.33 7.16
CA THR A 143 -5.72 -15.79 8.38
C THR A 143 -5.31 -14.90 9.55
N CYS A 144 -6.27 -14.31 10.22
CA CYS A 144 -6.10 -13.63 11.50
C CYS A 144 -7.02 -14.30 12.53
N GLN A 145 -6.48 -14.61 13.70
CA GLN A 145 -7.22 -15.29 14.77
C GLN A 145 -7.66 -14.33 15.88
N VAL A 146 -7.18 -13.09 15.83
CA VAL A 146 -7.36 -12.10 16.91
C VAL A 146 -8.08 -10.84 16.45
N ALA A 147 -8.30 -10.68 15.13
CA ALA A 147 -8.96 -9.51 14.55
C ALA A 147 -9.42 -9.83 13.11
N PRO A 148 -10.15 -8.94 12.42
CA PRO A 148 -10.46 -9.11 11.01
C PRO A 148 -9.19 -9.30 10.17
N ALA A 149 -9.19 -10.31 9.28
CA ALA A 149 -8.04 -10.57 8.40
C ALA A 149 -7.78 -9.42 7.40
N VAL A 150 -8.81 -8.66 7.03
CA VAL A 150 -8.72 -7.44 6.24
C VAL A 150 -9.59 -6.38 6.90
N ILE A 151 -9.01 -5.21 7.16
CA ILE A 151 -9.73 -4.08 7.74
C ILE A 151 -9.42 -2.80 6.95
N PHE A 152 -10.48 -2.07 6.56
CA PHE A 152 -10.40 -0.69 6.11
C PHE A 152 -10.75 0.19 7.31
N TYR A 153 -9.72 0.64 8.02
CA TYR A 153 -9.88 1.37 9.26
C TYR A 153 -10.18 2.85 9.02
N SER A 154 -9.49 3.45 8.05
CA SER A 154 -9.65 4.87 7.74
C SER A 154 -9.50 5.08 6.22
N VAL A 155 -10.62 5.33 5.56
CA VAL A 155 -10.75 5.62 4.12
C VAL A 155 -11.89 6.61 3.90
N TYR A 156 -12.11 7.06 2.67
CA TYR A 156 -13.24 7.94 2.35
C TYR A 156 -14.59 7.28 2.62
N GLU A 157 -15.45 7.96 3.36
CA GLU A 157 -16.76 7.47 3.79
C GLU A 157 -17.94 7.92 2.91
N CYS A 158 -17.70 8.40 1.71
CA CYS A 158 -18.67 8.81 0.69
C CYS A 158 -19.87 9.63 1.22
N GLY A 159 -19.58 10.57 2.12
CA GLY A 159 -20.59 11.48 2.65
C GLY A 159 -21.52 10.89 3.71
N SER A 160 -21.18 9.71 4.25
CA SER A 160 -21.91 9.06 5.35
C SER A 160 -21.63 9.65 6.73
N GLY A 161 -21.01 10.82 6.81
CA GLY A 161 -20.57 11.46 8.06
C GLY A 161 -21.68 11.76 9.08
N ASP A 162 -22.94 11.45 8.77
CA ASP A 162 -24.06 11.52 9.71
C ASP A 162 -24.90 10.24 9.60
N VAL A 163 -24.60 9.28 10.47
CA VAL A 163 -25.30 7.97 10.51
C VAL A 163 -26.80 8.14 10.73
N ASP A 164 -27.23 9.18 11.45
CA ASP A 164 -28.62 9.46 11.76
C ASP A 164 -29.39 10.01 10.53
N ASN A 165 -28.67 10.56 9.57
CA ASN A 165 -29.22 11.08 8.31
C ASN A 165 -28.79 10.30 7.07
N ALA A 166 -28.16 9.13 7.23
CA ALA A 166 -27.81 8.27 6.14
C ALA A 166 -29.06 7.95 5.31
N SER A 167 -29.09 8.44 4.06
CA SER A 167 -30.18 8.17 3.13
C SER A 167 -29.89 6.92 2.33
N ASN A 168 -30.94 6.28 1.78
CA ASN A 168 -30.78 5.14 0.88
C ASN A 168 -30.19 5.52 -0.50
N ASP A 169 -29.89 6.80 -0.69
CA ASP A 169 -29.38 7.38 -1.94
C ASP A 169 -27.87 7.66 -1.92
N ILE A 170 -27.12 7.08 -0.98
CA ILE A 170 -25.67 7.21 -0.94
C ILE A 170 -25.06 6.45 -2.12
N ASP A 171 -24.32 7.17 -2.96
CA ASP A 171 -23.54 6.57 -4.05
C ASP A 171 -22.29 5.89 -3.49
N THR A 172 -22.37 4.60 -3.24
CA THR A 172 -21.24 3.79 -2.76
C THR A 172 -20.21 3.49 -3.84
N GLN A 173 -20.41 3.89 -5.10
CA GLN A 173 -19.41 3.71 -6.17
C GLN A 173 -18.17 4.59 -5.95
N THR A 174 -18.30 5.61 -5.12
CA THR A 174 -17.20 6.50 -4.74
C THR A 174 -16.60 6.15 -3.37
N ALA A 175 -17.03 5.06 -2.72
CA ALA A 175 -16.51 4.65 -1.42
C ALA A 175 -14.99 4.42 -1.44
N GLY A 176 -14.32 4.75 -0.34
CA GLY A 176 -12.88 4.61 -0.20
C GLY A 176 -12.37 3.17 -0.08
N ALA A 177 -13.25 2.22 0.29
CA ALA A 177 -12.93 0.81 0.44
C ALA A 177 -13.44 -0.01 -0.74
N ASN A 178 -12.54 -0.59 -1.53
CA ASN A 178 -12.89 -1.44 -2.65
C ASN A 178 -12.15 -2.77 -2.60
N ILE A 179 -12.86 -3.88 -2.81
CA ILE A 179 -12.29 -5.23 -2.92
C ILE A 179 -12.70 -5.84 -4.25
N ILE A 180 -11.72 -6.32 -5.01
CA ILE A 180 -11.90 -7.08 -6.24
C ILE A 180 -11.33 -8.48 -6.01
N ILE A 181 -12.13 -9.51 -6.22
CA ILE A 181 -11.65 -10.88 -6.27
C ILE A 181 -11.26 -11.15 -7.74
N ALA A 182 -9.99 -11.45 -7.98
CA ALA A 182 -9.54 -11.76 -9.32
C ALA A 182 -10.14 -13.10 -9.78
N ASP A 183 -10.50 -13.19 -11.06
CA ASP A 183 -10.95 -14.43 -11.67
C ASP A 183 -9.79 -15.45 -11.59
N ASP A 184 -10.08 -16.73 -11.38
CA ASP A 184 -9.15 -17.85 -11.22
C ASP A 184 -8.51 -18.02 -9.80
N THR A 185 -9.04 -17.37 -8.76
CA THR A 185 -8.55 -17.46 -7.38
C THR A 185 -9.40 -18.38 -6.49
N VAL A 186 -9.87 -19.49 -7.03
CA VAL A 186 -10.63 -20.50 -6.27
C VAL A 186 -9.74 -21.65 -5.86
#